data_cff00f22a487c052475fc85657074e1b
#
_entry.id   cff00f22a487c052475fc85657074e1b
#
_cell.length_a   1.000
_cell.length_b   1.000
_cell.length_c   1.000
_cell.angle_alpha   90.00
_cell.angle_beta   90.00
_cell.angle_gamma   90.00
#
_symmetry.space_group_name_H-M   'P 1'
#
loop_
_entity.id
_entity.type
_entity.pdbx_description
1 polymer ?
#
loop_
_entity_poly.entity_id
_entity_poly.type
_entity_poly.pdbx_seq_one_letter_code
_entity_poly.pdbx_strand_id
1 'polypeptide(L)'
;KATDGIAETTWPGVYNRSRLPGRNDYFQLPDWNTYVEGGKALDLTLPDEPVNRIELRGAAYGQASYTAPTATGATNAQAQPLFDRKQGVVRSVDTFAERRGGTLRFANPAQETPIQEIWAYNVQPGEVPTGSAQLSYTVRSDIQPDYDNLATLRDVIAGRYPLSERQTVVALPTKAPARKRPSDKTAASSAQHPIVHILVPSSLGDPPPDQPLMRSWSYGWENMHDGLDGIAITLPALNLPATHNGSIPLNIRIKDPIWPARDMIDVSVAVTPGQARTLWLDLRDRILSNDSLMLSIAAAAPGFDAKALDGTQLQLVFKPRAEAIKEHVADRFNQVKDNWGFLVEEHTTSKRQLLYKRLDADITDLLRVDPDHALGRQYWNDISYANQGTLPVDMPSVPKDVPAWAFWQLQDLNATRRYIRWWIEQRQVPYGDFGGGISDDSDLVQQWPGVALMGVDPDMLNASMLALSDANYRNGMFTNGLSTIETDELHAYEEGINLNSALLYLNW
;
A
#
# COMPACT_ATOMS: atom_id res chain seq x y z
N LYS A 1 6.44 -2.69 -1.81
CA LYS A 1 7.16 -1.94 -0.81
C LYS A 1 8.62 -1.84 -1.20
N ALA A 2 9.28 -0.72 -0.96
CA ALA A 2 10.68 -0.53 -1.19
C ALA A 2 11.54 -1.57 -0.43
N THR A 3 12.73 -1.81 -0.90
CA THR A 3 13.58 -2.91 -0.42
C THR A 3 13.88 -2.87 1.06
N ASP A 4 14.04 -1.68 1.64
CA ASP A 4 14.37 -1.49 3.05
C ASP A 4 13.15 -1.23 3.93
N GLY A 5 12.01 -0.93 3.32
CA GLY A 5 10.80 -0.55 4.03
C GLY A 5 10.87 0.79 4.74
N ILE A 6 11.87 1.61 4.45
CA ILE A 6 11.96 3.00 4.88
C ILE A 6 11.19 3.87 3.90
N ALA A 7 10.40 4.80 4.40
CA ALA A 7 9.74 5.77 3.57
C ALA A 7 10.75 6.85 3.18
N GLU A 8 10.99 6.98 1.89
CA GLU A 8 11.59 8.19 1.36
C GLU A 8 10.48 9.22 1.21
N THR A 9 10.46 10.15 2.12
CA THR A 9 9.27 10.96 2.33
C THR A 9 9.45 12.38 1.86
N THR A 10 10.66 12.88 1.92
CA THR A 10 10.92 14.30 1.66
C THR A 10 10.88 14.60 0.18
N TRP A 11 11.65 13.88 -0.60
CA TRP A 11 11.81 14.14 -2.02
C TRP A 11 12.00 12.84 -2.79
N PRO A 12 10.94 12.22 -3.28
CA PRO A 12 11.04 11.00 -4.09
C PRO A 12 11.62 11.30 -5.47
N GLY A 13 12.45 12.28 -5.57
CA GLY A 13 13.12 12.71 -6.77
C GLY A 13 14.47 12.04 -6.98
N VAL A 14 15.17 12.53 -8.00
CA VAL A 14 16.43 11.93 -8.47
C VAL A 14 17.55 12.07 -7.46
N TYR A 15 17.59 13.13 -6.70
CA TYR A 15 18.72 13.46 -5.84
C TYR A 15 18.71 12.79 -4.47
N ASN A 16 17.55 12.34 -3.99
CA ASN A 16 17.45 11.56 -2.75
C ASN A 16 17.53 10.05 -3.00
N ARG A 17 17.60 9.62 -4.24
CA ARG A 17 17.75 8.22 -4.59
C ARG A 17 19.19 7.77 -4.50
N SER A 18 19.41 6.62 -3.85
CA SER A 18 20.67 5.93 -3.96
C SER A 18 20.91 5.46 -5.40
N ARG A 19 22.14 5.67 -5.89
CA ARG A 19 22.60 5.15 -7.19
C ARG A 19 23.30 3.81 -7.08
N LEU A 20 23.43 3.30 -5.88
CA LEU A 20 24.01 1.99 -5.65
C LEU A 20 23.06 0.89 -6.11
N PRO A 21 23.57 -0.25 -6.57
CA PRO A 21 22.74 -1.36 -7.01
C PRO A 21 21.75 -1.80 -5.94
N GLY A 22 20.48 -1.97 -6.32
CA GLY A 22 19.41 -2.38 -5.42
C GLY A 22 18.83 -1.28 -4.55
N ARG A 23 19.26 -0.03 -4.72
CA ARG A 23 18.79 1.11 -3.91
C ARG A 23 18.30 2.27 -4.77
N ASN A 24 17.25 2.04 -5.53
CA ASN A 24 16.61 3.04 -6.37
C ASN A 24 15.11 3.13 -6.07
N ASP A 25 14.76 2.82 -4.85
CA ASP A 25 13.40 2.58 -4.43
C ASP A 25 13.02 3.52 -3.28
N TYR A 26 11.78 3.89 -3.28
CA TYR A 26 11.18 4.72 -2.26
C TYR A 26 10.05 3.96 -1.60
N PHE A 27 9.73 4.35 -0.40
CA PHE A 27 8.51 3.90 0.23
C PHE A 27 7.32 4.38 -0.59
N GLN A 28 6.55 3.44 -1.13
CA GLN A 28 5.45 3.78 -2.01
C GLN A 28 4.19 4.08 -1.20
N LEU A 29 3.82 5.34 -1.18
CA LEU A 29 2.53 5.81 -0.72
C LEU A 29 1.50 5.79 -1.87
N PRO A 30 0.20 5.85 -1.58
CA PRO A 30 -0.85 5.68 -2.59
C PRO A 30 -0.77 6.60 -3.81
N ASP A 31 -0.19 7.76 -3.67
CA ASP A 31 -0.08 8.74 -4.75
C ASP A 31 1.32 8.82 -5.37
N TRP A 32 2.24 7.99 -4.93
CA TRP A 32 3.63 8.04 -5.33
C TRP A 32 4.01 6.83 -6.17
N ASN A 33 5.03 7.01 -6.98
CA ASN A 33 5.59 5.95 -7.79
C ASN A 33 6.98 5.60 -7.27
N THR A 34 7.31 4.32 -7.30
CA THR A 34 8.70 3.88 -7.18
C THR A 34 9.35 4.02 -8.55
N TYR A 35 10.47 4.71 -8.62
CA TYR A 35 11.22 4.89 -9.87
C TYR A 35 12.42 3.94 -9.91
N VAL A 36 12.54 3.21 -11.01
CA VAL A 36 13.67 2.32 -11.26
C VAL A 36 14.52 2.90 -12.36
N GLU A 37 15.74 3.29 -12.05
CA GLU A 37 16.70 3.85 -13.02
C GLU A 37 17.07 2.86 -14.12
N GLY A 38 17.43 3.39 -15.30
CA GLY A 38 17.97 2.58 -16.39
C GLY A 38 19.24 1.84 -15.96
N GLY A 39 19.30 0.56 -16.27
CA GLY A 39 20.41 -0.32 -15.87
C GLY A 39 20.33 -0.85 -14.43
N LYS A 40 19.28 -0.49 -13.68
CA LYS A 40 19.03 -0.95 -12.32
C LYS A 40 17.89 -1.99 -12.28
N ALA A 41 17.64 -2.51 -11.10
CA ALA A 41 16.59 -3.51 -10.88
C ALA A 41 15.84 -3.22 -9.58
N LEU A 42 14.56 -3.60 -9.56
CA LEU A 42 13.76 -3.72 -8.36
C LEU A 42 13.72 -5.18 -7.92
N ASP A 43 14.00 -5.45 -6.68
CA ASP A 43 13.89 -6.76 -6.06
C ASP A 43 12.64 -6.81 -5.17
N LEU A 44 11.74 -7.74 -5.48
CA LEU A 44 10.54 -8.00 -4.71
C LEU A 44 10.69 -9.34 -3.99
N THR A 45 10.74 -9.31 -2.67
CA THR A 45 10.71 -10.53 -1.87
C THR A 45 9.28 -11.09 -1.83
N LEU A 46 9.14 -12.32 -2.30
CA LEU A 46 7.85 -13.01 -2.26
C LEU A 46 7.57 -13.56 -0.85
N PRO A 47 6.30 -13.58 -0.43
CA PRO A 47 5.89 -14.28 0.80
C PRO A 47 6.11 -15.79 0.66
N ASP A 48 6.13 -16.50 1.80
CA ASP A 48 6.15 -17.97 1.81
C ASP A 48 4.77 -18.58 1.52
N GLU A 49 4.09 -17.98 0.55
CA GLU A 49 2.80 -18.40 0.01
C GLU A 49 2.93 -18.60 -1.50
N PRO A 50 2.05 -19.41 -2.10
CA PRO A 50 2.15 -19.67 -3.54
C PRO A 50 1.80 -18.43 -4.35
N VAL A 51 2.69 -18.08 -5.29
CA VAL A 51 2.47 -17.00 -6.27
C VAL A 51 2.71 -17.56 -7.66
N ASN A 52 1.80 -17.34 -8.58
CA ASN A 52 1.92 -17.76 -9.98
C ASN A 52 1.52 -16.67 -10.99
N ARG A 53 1.19 -15.48 -10.49
CA ARG A 53 0.80 -14.35 -11.33
C ARG A 53 1.20 -13.03 -10.70
N ILE A 54 1.78 -12.14 -11.50
CA ILE A 54 2.07 -10.76 -11.15
C ILE A 54 1.30 -9.84 -12.08
N GLU A 55 0.61 -8.87 -11.50
CA GLU A 55 0.09 -7.72 -12.23
C GLU A 55 0.86 -6.48 -11.82
N LEU A 56 1.27 -5.70 -12.80
CA LEU A 56 2.03 -4.49 -12.56
C LEU A 56 1.36 -3.32 -13.26
N ARG A 57 1.22 -2.24 -12.52
CA ARG A 57 0.81 -0.94 -13.02
C ARG A 57 2.00 0.01 -13.00
N GLY A 58 2.30 0.61 -14.15
CA GLY A 58 3.46 1.47 -14.35
C GLY A 58 4.14 1.17 -15.68
N ALA A 59 5.37 1.64 -15.84
CA ALA A 59 6.12 1.42 -17.06
C ALA A 59 6.69 0.00 -17.15
N ALA A 60 7.02 -0.41 -18.36
CA ALA A 60 7.63 -1.70 -18.61
C ALA A 60 9.11 -1.69 -18.20
N TYR A 61 9.59 -2.83 -17.76
CA TYR A 61 11.02 -3.14 -17.67
C TYR A 61 11.33 -4.35 -18.57
N GLY A 62 12.61 -4.53 -18.87
CA GLY A 62 13.02 -5.53 -19.84
C GLY A 62 12.81 -6.95 -19.37
N GLN A 63 13.45 -7.35 -18.29
CA GLN A 63 13.48 -8.74 -17.87
C GLN A 63 13.06 -8.91 -16.42
N ALA A 64 12.25 -9.93 -16.16
CA ALA A 64 11.99 -10.43 -14.83
C ALA A 64 12.66 -11.79 -14.62
N SER A 65 13.28 -11.97 -13.47
CA SER A 65 13.91 -13.22 -13.06
C SER A 65 13.56 -13.58 -11.63
N TYR A 66 13.65 -14.87 -11.32
CA TYR A 66 13.36 -15.39 -9.98
C TYR A 66 14.60 -16.08 -9.41
N THR A 67 14.86 -15.78 -8.14
CA THR A 67 15.87 -16.47 -7.34
C THR A 67 15.15 -17.17 -6.19
N ALA A 68 15.27 -18.48 -6.10
CA ALA A 68 14.67 -19.28 -5.04
C ALA A 68 15.26 -18.93 -3.66
N PRO A 69 14.49 -19.11 -2.56
CA PRO A 69 15.02 -18.93 -1.23
C PRO A 69 16.18 -19.90 -1.00
N THR A 70 17.29 -19.39 -0.49
CA THR A 70 18.44 -20.21 -0.12
C THR A 70 18.29 -20.72 1.30
N ALA A 71 18.54 -22.00 1.53
CA ALA A 71 18.77 -22.49 2.90
C ALA A 71 19.91 -21.69 3.52
N THR A 72 19.79 -21.36 4.80
CA THR A 72 20.77 -20.54 5.55
C THR A 72 22.20 -21.04 5.30
N GLY A 73 23.00 -20.26 4.58
CA GLY A 73 24.40 -20.57 4.33
C GLY A 73 24.79 -20.97 2.87
N ALA A 74 23.84 -21.05 1.95
CA ALA A 74 24.15 -21.35 0.54
C ALA A 74 24.32 -20.06 -0.29
N THR A 75 25.48 -19.87 -0.89
CA THR A 75 25.88 -18.63 -1.58
C THR A 75 25.53 -18.55 -3.07
N ASN A 76 24.86 -19.52 -3.68
CA ASN A 76 24.68 -19.59 -5.13
C ASN A 76 23.29 -20.06 -5.59
N ALA A 77 22.24 -19.32 -5.27
CA ALA A 77 20.98 -19.50 -6.00
C ALA A 77 21.07 -18.79 -7.36
N GLN A 78 20.99 -19.53 -8.44
CA GLN A 78 21.05 -18.99 -9.80
C GLN A 78 19.69 -18.35 -10.14
N ALA A 79 19.71 -17.09 -10.59
CA ALA A 79 18.53 -16.41 -11.08
C ALA A 79 18.00 -17.10 -12.35
N GLN A 80 16.71 -17.42 -12.37
CA GLN A 80 16.02 -18.02 -13.49
C GLN A 80 15.21 -16.95 -14.23
N PRO A 81 15.42 -16.71 -15.54
CA PRO A 81 14.55 -15.84 -16.31
C PRO A 81 13.09 -16.34 -16.25
N LEU A 82 12.15 -15.44 -16.05
CA LEU A 82 10.72 -15.74 -16.08
C LEU A 82 10.04 -15.22 -17.34
N PHE A 83 10.23 -13.94 -17.63
CA PHE A 83 9.63 -13.29 -18.78
C PHE A 83 10.37 -12.01 -19.16
N ASP A 84 10.23 -11.64 -20.44
CA ASP A 84 10.67 -10.37 -20.99
C ASP A 84 9.47 -9.50 -21.31
N ARG A 85 9.61 -8.20 -21.08
CA ARG A 85 8.57 -7.22 -21.31
C ARG A 85 8.99 -6.18 -22.31
N LYS A 86 8.08 -5.85 -23.21
CA LYS A 86 8.28 -4.80 -24.20
C LYS A 86 8.05 -3.43 -23.54
N GLN A 87 8.87 -2.48 -23.94
CA GLN A 87 8.73 -1.09 -23.52
C GLN A 87 7.37 -0.51 -23.90
N GLY A 88 6.82 0.38 -23.06
CA GLY A 88 5.58 1.10 -23.33
C GLY A 88 4.29 0.43 -22.84
N VAL A 89 4.38 -0.65 -22.09
CA VAL A 89 3.21 -1.28 -21.46
C VAL A 89 2.96 -0.63 -20.10
N VAL A 90 1.81 0.04 -19.96
CA VAL A 90 1.42 0.73 -18.72
C VAL A 90 0.86 -0.22 -17.67
N ARG A 91 0.24 -1.30 -18.09
CA ARG A 91 -0.25 -2.38 -17.24
C ARG A 91 0.10 -3.72 -17.87
N SER A 92 0.54 -4.63 -17.07
CA SER A 92 0.85 -5.98 -17.54
C SER A 92 0.36 -7.04 -16.58
N VAL A 93 0.14 -8.20 -17.15
CA VAL A 93 -0.24 -9.42 -16.46
C VAL A 93 0.72 -10.51 -16.91
N ASP A 94 1.48 -11.02 -15.98
CA ASP A 94 2.49 -12.04 -16.24
C ASP A 94 2.21 -13.28 -15.39
N THR A 95 2.14 -14.44 -16.01
CA THR A 95 1.88 -15.74 -15.36
C THR A 95 3.10 -16.63 -15.48
N PHE A 96 3.36 -17.40 -14.45
CA PHE A 96 4.51 -18.30 -14.38
C PHE A 96 4.18 -19.53 -13.50
N ALA A 97 5.06 -20.52 -13.51
CA ALA A 97 4.93 -21.67 -12.62
C ALA A 97 4.99 -21.20 -11.15
N GLU A 98 4.16 -21.81 -10.29
CA GLU A 98 4.07 -21.46 -8.87
C GLU A 98 5.46 -21.32 -8.21
N ARG A 99 5.62 -20.26 -7.44
CA ARG A 99 6.80 -19.96 -6.62
C ARG A 99 6.37 -19.67 -5.19
N ARG A 100 7.24 -19.98 -4.23
CA ARG A 100 7.05 -19.66 -2.80
C ARG A 100 8.32 -19.04 -2.27
N GLY A 101 8.21 -17.93 -1.57
CA GLY A 101 9.37 -17.21 -1.09
C GLY A 101 10.36 -16.82 -2.19
N GLY A 102 11.57 -16.45 -1.83
CA GLY A 102 12.60 -16.02 -2.78
C GLY A 102 12.38 -14.60 -3.30
N THR A 103 13.08 -14.26 -4.37
CA THR A 103 13.11 -12.89 -4.89
C THR A 103 12.76 -12.86 -6.37
N LEU A 104 11.81 -12.01 -6.72
CA LEU A 104 11.56 -11.58 -8.10
C LEU A 104 12.37 -10.32 -8.36
N ARG A 105 13.25 -10.37 -9.36
CA ARG A 105 14.02 -9.21 -9.81
C ARG A 105 13.46 -8.69 -11.11
N PHE A 106 13.16 -7.40 -11.14
CA PHE A 106 12.71 -6.69 -12.31
C PHE A 106 13.83 -5.76 -12.79
N ALA A 107 14.53 -6.17 -13.85
CA ALA A 107 15.63 -5.42 -14.42
C ALA A 107 15.12 -4.41 -15.44
N ASN A 108 15.48 -3.14 -15.26
CA ASN A 108 15.17 -2.08 -16.20
C ASN A 108 16.36 -1.80 -17.13
N PRO A 109 16.29 -2.10 -18.45
CA PRO A 109 17.45 -2.02 -19.31
C PRO A 109 17.80 -0.62 -19.79
N ALA A 110 16.87 0.35 -19.82
CA ALA A 110 17.03 1.51 -20.67
C ALA A 110 16.97 2.86 -19.96
N GLN A 111 15.86 3.16 -19.30
CA GLN A 111 15.64 4.49 -18.74
C GLN A 111 14.74 4.43 -17.51
N GLU A 112 14.71 5.47 -16.74
CA GLU A 112 13.90 5.57 -15.56
C GLU A 112 12.43 5.23 -15.81
N THR A 113 11.88 4.33 -15.01
CA THR A 113 10.50 3.86 -15.16
C THR A 113 9.76 3.91 -13.83
N PRO A 114 8.60 4.56 -13.78
CA PRO A 114 7.75 4.55 -12.60
C PRO A 114 7.01 3.22 -12.44
N ILE A 115 6.95 2.72 -11.23
CA ILE A 115 6.12 1.60 -10.82
C ILE A 115 5.12 2.12 -9.80
N GLN A 116 3.83 1.99 -10.09
CA GLN A 116 2.76 2.46 -9.23
C GLN A 116 2.28 1.37 -8.27
N GLU A 117 2.06 0.18 -8.79
CA GLU A 117 1.51 -0.93 -8.02
C GLU A 117 2.04 -2.26 -8.56
N ILE A 118 2.32 -3.19 -7.65
CA ILE A 118 2.63 -4.58 -7.96
C ILE A 118 1.68 -5.45 -7.14
N TRP A 119 0.99 -6.34 -7.83
CA TRP A 119 0.06 -7.29 -7.24
C TRP A 119 0.54 -8.71 -7.51
N ALA A 120 0.70 -9.50 -6.45
CA ALA A 120 1.06 -10.90 -6.53
C ALA A 120 -0.16 -11.77 -6.21
N TYR A 121 -0.46 -12.71 -7.09
CA TYR A 121 -1.62 -13.59 -6.96
C TYR A 121 -1.24 -15.06 -7.09
N ASN A 122 -2.02 -15.89 -6.41
CA ASN A 122 -2.13 -17.31 -6.70
C ASN A 122 -3.46 -17.57 -7.40
N VAL A 123 -3.41 -17.87 -8.68
CA VAL A 123 -4.59 -18.15 -9.51
C VAL A 123 -4.71 -19.64 -9.70
N GLN A 124 -5.77 -20.22 -9.17
CA GLN A 124 -6.05 -21.64 -9.25
C GLN A 124 -7.44 -21.90 -9.83
N PRO A 125 -7.64 -22.96 -10.62
CA PRO A 125 -8.99 -23.46 -10.89
C PRO A 125 -9.55 -24.06 -9.59
N GLY A 126 -10.82 -23.79 -9.32
CA GLY A 126 -11.45 -24.30 -8.11
C GLY A 126 -12.90 -23.88 -7.99
N GLU A 127 -13.50 -24.23 -6.88
CA GLU A 127 -14.86 -23.84 -6.52
C GLU A 127 -14.83 -22.70 -5.52
N VAL A 128 -15.91 -21.92 -5.48
CA VAL A 128 -16.10 -20.88 -4.48
C VAL A 128 -16.22 -21.54 -3.10
N PRO A 129 -15.44 -21.08 -2.11
CA PRO A 129 -15.56 -21.59 -0.75
C PRO A 129 -16.98 -21.40 -0.19
N THR A 130 -17.43 -22.35 0.62
CA THR A 130 -18.75 -22.25 1.25
C THR A 130 -18.75 -21.28 2.46
N GLY A 131 -17.61 -21.13 3.13
CA GLY A 131 -17.48 -20.28 4.30
C GLY A 131 -18.38 -20.67 5.49
N SER A 132 -18.45 -19.80 6.49
CA SER A 132 -19.36 -19.93 7.64
C SER A 132 -20.73 -19.28 7.37
N ALA A 133 -20.74 -18.21 6.58
CA ALA A 133 -21.94 -17.52 6.14
C ALA A 133 -21.74 -16.94 4.73
N GLN A 134 -22.86 -16.66 4.06
CA GLN A 134 -22.85 -16.08 2.71
C GLN A 134 -23.96 -15.06 2.56
N LEU A 135 -23.64 -13.93 1.90
CA LEU A 135 -24.62 -12.94 1.48
C LEU A 135 -24.57 -12.83 -0.04
N SER A 136 -25.73 -12.83 -0.67
CA SER A 136 -25.84 -12.77 -2.14
C SER A 136 -26.56 -11.51 -2.58
N TYR A 137 -25.99 -10.84 -3.57
CA TYR A 137 -26.52 -9.63 -4.19
C TYR A 137 -26.61 -9.81 -5.70
N THR A 138 -27.62 -9.23 -6.31
CA THR A 138 -27.76 -9.17 -7.77
C THR A 138 -27.56 -7.75 -8.23
N VAL A 139 -26.64 -7.56 -9.18
CA VAL A 139 -26.39 -6.24 -9.78
C VAL A 139 -27.50 -5.91 -10.76
N ARG A 140 -28.04 -4.70 -10.65
CA ARG A 140 -29.08 -4.17 -11.53
C ARG A 140 -28.79 -2.71 -11.86
N SER A 141 -28.86 -2.36 -13.12
CA SER A 141 -28.62 -1.00 -13.61
C SER A 141 -29.83 -0.06 -13.46
N ASP A 142 -31.02 -0.61 -13.18
CA ASP A 142 -32.28 0.13 -13.04
C ASP A 142 -32.60 0.53 -11.59
N ILE A 143 -31.77 0.16 -10.63
CA ILE A 143 -31.94 0.52 -9.22
C ILE A 143 -31.56 1.99 -9.00
N GLN A 144 -32.44 2.70 -8.31
CA GLN A 144 -32.15 4.04 -7.80
C GLN A 144 -31.86 3.95 -6.30
N PRO A 145 -30.63 4.07 -5.86
CA PRO A 145 -30.37 4.13 -4.43
C PRO A 145 -30.75 5.50 -3.90
N ASP A 146 -31.41 5.46 -2.79
CA ASP A 146 -31.74 6.61 -1.96
C ASP A 146 -30.57 6.89 -1.00
N TYR A 147 -29.37 7.15 -1.56
CA TYR A 147 -28.17 7.32 -0.73
C TYR A 147 -27.54 8.70 -0.95
N ASP A 148 -27.44 9.47 0.11
CA ASP A 148 -26.69 10.74 0.15
C ASP A 148 -25.19 10.58 -0.19
N ASN A 149 -24.64 9.39 0.01
CA ASN A 149 -23.21 9.09 -0.17
C ASN A 149 -22.75 8.96 -1.62
N LEU A 150 -23.66 8.97 -2.59
CA LEU A 150 -23.28 8.93 -4.02
C LEU A 150 -22.46 10.14 -4.46
N ALA A 151 -22.67 11.30 -3.84
CA ALA A 151 -21.86 12.48 -4.13
C ALA A 151 -20.38 12.24 -3.74
N THR A 152 -20.17 11.72 -2.54
CA THR A 152 -18.83 11.36 -2.05
C THR A 152 -18.16 10.31 -2.92
N LEU A 153 -18.89 9.27 -3.35
CA LEU A 153 -18.38 8.26 -4.27
C LEU A 153 -17.97 8.88 -5.60
N ARG A 154 -18.79 9.76 -6.17
CA ARG A 154 -18.45 10.47 -7.42
C ARG A 154 -17.20 11.32 -7.28
N ASP A 155 -17.03 11.99 -6.14
CA ASP A 155 -15.87 12.82 -5.88
C ASP A 155 -14.59 11.98 -5.73
N VAL A 156 -14.65 10.85 -5.05
CA VAL A 156 -13.55 9.89 -4.95
C VAL A 156 -13.16 9.38 -6.33
N ILE A 157 -14.13 8.96 -7.15
CA ILE A 157 -13.89 8.49 -8.51
C ILE A 157 -13.29 9.62 -9.37
N ALA A 158 -13.86 10.81 -9.29
CA ALA A 158 -13.39 11.96 -10.05
C ALA A 158 -11.97 12.39 -9.66
N GLY A 159 -11.58 12.20 -8.41
CA GLY A 159 -10.22 12.49 -7.96
C GLY A 159 -9.19 11.44 -8.37
N ARG A 160 -9.60 10.17 -8.47
CA ARG A 160 -8.66 9.06 -8.72
C ARG A 160 -8.43 8.77 -10.20
N TYR A 161 -9.42 8.93 -11.04
CA TYR A 161 -9.32 8.54 -12.45
C TYR A 161 -9.14 9.76 -13.35
N PRO A 162 -8.24 9.72 -14.34
CA PRO A 162 -8.08 10.79 -15.30
C PRO A 162 -9.34 11.01 -16.15
N LEU A 163 -9.49 12.18 -16.71
CA LEU A 163 -10.69 12.55 -17.51
C LEU A 163 -11.00 11.56 -18.63
N SER A 164 -9.96 11.01 -19.26
CA SER A 164 -10.09 9.99 -20.31
C SER A 164 -10.67 8.65 -19.82
N GLU A 165 -10.53 8.35 -18.53
CA GLU A 165 -11.07 7.15 -17.91
C GLU A 165 -12.42 7.40 -17.21
N ARG A 166 -12.86 8.67 -17.12
CA ARG A 166 -14.07 9.07 -16.39
C ARG A 166 -15.38 8.81 -17.13
N GLN A 167 -15.41 8.03 -18.16
CA GLN A 167 -16.68 7.54 -18.72
C GLN A 167 -17.29 6.50 -17.78
N THR A 168 -17.63 6.98 -16.62
CA THR A 168 -18.12 6.20 -15.52
C THR A 168 -19.63 6.15 -15.61
N VAL A 169 -20.14 5.00 -15.93
CA VAL A 169 -21.54 4.69 -15.68
C VAL A 169 -21.62 4.23 -14.24
N VAL A 170 -22.13 5.11 -13.37
CA VAL A 170 -22.55 4.63 -12.04
C VAL A 170 -23.75 3.74 -12.29
N ALA A 171 -23.72 2.48 -11.84
CA ALA A 171 -24.79 1.50 -12.02
C ALA A 171 -26.11 1.86 -11.28
N LEU A 172 -26.35 3.14 -11.09
CA LEU A 172 -27.45 3.68 -10.34
C LEU A 172 -28.11 4.75 -11.19
N PRO A 173 -29.31 4.53 -11.72
CA PRO A 173 -30.03 5.53 -12.47
C PRO A 173 -30.37 6.69 -11.54
N THR A 174 -29.83 7.88 -11.83
CA THR A 174 -30.20 9.09 -11.12
C THR A 174 -31.30 9.81 -11.88
N LYS A 175 -32.49 9.93 -11.31
CA LYS A 175 -33.53 10.85 -11.76
C LYS A 175 -33.27 12.30 -11.31
N ALA A 176 -32.09 12.63 -10.85
CA ALA A 176 -31.76 14.03 -10.63
C ALA A 176 -31.69 14.74 -12.00
N PRO A 177 -32.37 15.88 -12.19
CA PRO A 177 -32.21 16.65 -13.40
C PRO A 177 -30.74 16.95 -13.55
N ALA A 178 -30.18 16.57 -14.68
CA ALA A 178 -28.79 16.80 -15.00
C ALA A 178 -28.49 18.30 -14.81
N ARG A 179 -27.79 18.67 -13.75
CA ARG A 179 -27.14 19.97 -13.69
C ARG A 179 -26.23 19.99 -14.91
N LYS A 180 -26.59 20.80 -15.90
CA LYS A 180 -25.74 21.05 -17.06
C LYS A 180 -24.40 21.56 -16.53
N ARG A 181 -23.41 20.68 -16.42
CA ARG A 181 -22.02 21.11 -16.33
C ARG A 181 -21.67 21.78 -17.66
N PRO A 182 -20.82 22.81 -17.66
CA PRO A 182 -20.31 23.37 -18.89
C PRO A 182 -19.78 22.24 -19.75
N SER A 183 -20.23 22.17 -21.00
CA SER A 183 -19.88 21.11 -21.92
C SER A 183 -18.38 21.11 -22.17
N ASP A 184 -17.67 20.13 -21.61
CA ASP A 184 -16.34 19.74 -22.10
C ASP A 184 -16.55 19.11 -23.48
N LYS A 185 -16.46 19.95 -24.52
CA LYS A 185 -16.60 19.54 -25.93
C LYS A 185 -15.50 18.56 -26.38
N THR A 186 -14.56 18.22 -25.54
CA THR A 186 -13.47 17.30 -25.83
C THR A 186 -13.75 15.85 -25.37
N ALA A 187 -14.85 15.57 -24.66
CA ALA A 187 -15.16 14.24 -24.13
C ALA A 187 -15.73 13.25 -25.16
N ALA A 188 -15.98 13.67 -26.39
CA ALA A 188 -16.71 12.84 -27.36
C ALA A 188 -15.87 11.77 -28.09
N SER A 189 -14.54 11.71 -27.91
CA SER A 189 -13.70 10.75 -28.64
C SER A 189 -13.07 9.63 -27.78
N SER A 190 -13.29 9.62 -26.48
CA SER A 190 -12.67 8.64 -25.58
C SER A 190 -13.63 7.57 -25.01
N ALA A 191 -14.77 7.37 -25.67
CA ALA A 191 -15.82 6.40 -25.27
C ALA A 191 -15.43 4.91 -25.36
N GLN A 192 -14.14 4.59 -25.30
CA GLN A 192 -13.71 3.25 -25.71
C GLN A 192 -13.68 2.22 -24.60
N HIS A 193 -13.61 2.62 -23.33
CA HIS A 193 -13.46 1.67 -22.21
C HIS A 193 -14.17 2.15 -20.94
N PRO A 194 -15.49 2.03 -20.85
CA PRO A 194 -16.24 2.50 -19.69
C PRO A 194 -15.92 1.68 -18.45
N ILE A 195 -15.92 2.36 -17.31
CA ILE A 195 -15.82 1.75 -15.99
C ILE A 195 -17.19 1.78 -15.35
N VAL A 196 -17.67 0.64 -14.90
CA VAL A 196 -18.92 0.50 -14.15
C VAL A 196 -18.59 0.38 -12.67
N HIS A 197 -19.17 1.25 -11.87
CA HIS A 197 -19.05 1.19 -10.42
C HIS A 197 -20.27 0.51 -9.82
N ILE A 198 -20.03 -0.43 -8.91
CA ILE A 198 -21.05 -1.19 -8.20
C ILE A 198 -20.94 -0.87 -6.73
N LEU A 199 -22.02 -0.39 -6.15
CA LEU A 199 -22.13 -0.16 -4.72
C LEU A 199 -22.90 -1.33 -4.09
N VAL A 200 -22.25 -2.02 -3.14
CA VAL A 200 -22.91 -3.01 -2.29
C VAL A 200 -23.26 -2.36 -0.97
N PRO A 201 -24.55 -2.15 -0.66
CA PRO A 201 -24.94 -1.43 0.53
C PRO A 201 -24.60 -2.21 1.80
N SER A 202 -24.24 -1.50 2.86
CA SER A 202 -23.98 -2.08 4.18
C SER A 202 -25.26 -2.54 4.88
N SER A 203 -26.41 -2.03 4.47
CA SER A 203 -27.71 -2.43 5.02
C SER A 203 -28.09 -3.83 4.53
N LEU A 204 -28.45 -4.70 5.46
CA LEU A 204 -28.91 -6.06 5.20
C LEU A 204 -30.45 -6.17 5.13
N GLY A 205 -31.15 -5.04 5.12
CA GLY A 205 -32.61 -4.98 5.14
C GLY A 205 -33.21 -5.01 6.55
N ASP A 206 -34.41 -5.56 6.70
CA ASP A 206 -35.05 -5.63 8.00
C ASP A 206 -34.35 -6.62 8.93
N PRO A 207 -34.25 -6.28 10.24
CA PRO A 207 -33.65 -7.18 11.20
C PRO A 207 -34.42 -8.51 11.28
N PRO A 208 -33.76 -9.63 11.65
CA PRO A 208 -34.43 -10.89 11.89
C PRO A 208 -35.61 -10.73 12.87
N PRO A 209 -36.68 -11.52 12.71
CA PRO A 209 -37.89 -11.39 13.53
C PRO A 209 -37.71 -11.52 15.04
N ASP A 210 -36.60 -12.15 15.44
CA ASP A 210 -36.24 -12.37 16.83
C ASP A 210 -35.38 -11.25 17.45
N GLN A 211 -35.02 -10.24 16.69
CA GLN A 211 -34.27 -9.09 17.21
C GLN A 211 -35.21 -7.93 17.58
N PRO A 212 -35.03 -7.31 18.76
CA PRO A 212 -35.87 -6.17 19.14
C PRO A 212 -35.62 -4.97 18.23
N LEU A 213 -36.65 -4.47 17.61
CA LEU A 213 -36.66 -3.23 16.84
C LEU A 213 -36.33 -2.03 17.71
N MET A 214 -35.12 -1.57 17.71
CA MET A 214 -34.80 -0.23 18.20
C MET A 214 -35.03 0.78 17.09
N ARG A 215 -35.75 1.84 17.39
CA ARG A 215 -36.28 2.86 16.43
C ARG A 215 -35.21 3.58 15.57
N SER A 216 -33.91 3.31 15.75
CA SER A 216 -32.79 3.94 15.03
C SER A 216 -31.77 2.94 14.49
N TRP A 217 -32.08 1.66 14.51
CA TRP A 217 -31.14 0.64 14.05
C TRP A 217 -31.49 0.16 12.65
N SER A 218 -30.59 0.34 11.72
CA SER A 218 -30.53 -0.45 10.49
C SER A 218 -29.70 -1.71 10.78
N TYR A 219 -30.22 -2.87 10.42
CA TYR A 219 -29.44 -4.10 10.42
C TYR A 219 -28.40 -4.02 9.31
N GLY A 220 -27.14 -4.09 9.66
CA GLY A 220 -26.04 -3.90 8.74
C GLY A 220 -24.90 -4.88 8.96
N TRP A 221 -23.84 -4.74 8.21
CA TRP A 221 -22.68 -5.64 8.28
C TRP A 221 -22.00 -5.65 9.65
N GLU A 222 -22.07 -4.58 10.41
CA GLU A 222 -21.57 -4.55 11.79
C GLU A 222 -22.22 -5.59 12.70
N ASN A 223 -23.42 -6.06 12.32
CA ASN A 223 -24.13 -7.10 13.04
C ASN A 223 -23.68 -8.50 12.61
N MET A 224 -22.86 -8.62 11.58
CA MET A 224 -22.24 -9.88 11.21
C MET A 224 -21.16 -10.24 12.20
N HIS A 225 -21.27 -11.46 12.74
CA HIS A 225 -20.26 -11.96 13.67
C HIS A 225 -18.95 -12.31 13.00
N ASP A 226 -19.02 -12.72 11.74
CA ASP A 226 -17.92 -13.28 10.97
C ASP A 226 -17.19 -12.22 10.16
N GLY A 227 -15.99 -12.52 9.71
CA GLY A 227 -15.21 -11.66 8.83
C GLY A 227 -15.37 -12.04 7.37
N LEU A 228 -15.36 -11.04 6.49
CA LEU A 228 -15.36 -11.24 5.05
C LEU A 228 -14.04 -11.90 4.64
N ASP A 229 -14.14 -13.09 4.04
CA ASP A 229 -13.03 -13.85 3.47
C ASP A 229 -12.76 -13.41 2.02
N GLY A 230 -13.82 -13.33 1.23
CA GLY A 230 -13.69 -12.94 -0.17
C GLY A 230 -15.04 -12.76 -0.84
N ILE A 231 -14.97 -12.48 -2.13
CA ILE A 231 -16.15 -12.22 -2.97
C ILE A 231 -16.13 -13.12 -4.20
N ALA A 232 -17.20 -13.88 -4.39
CA ALA A 232 -17.44 -14.53 -5.67
C ALA A 232 -18.24 -13.59 -6.57
N ILE A 233 -17.74 -13.39 -7.79
CA ILE A 233 -18.39 -12.60 -8.83
C ILE A 233 -18.78 -13.52 -9.97
N THR A 234 -20.07 -13.74 -10.15
CA THR A 234 -20.59 -14.47 -11.31
C THR A 234 -21.04 -13.46 -12.35
N LEU A 235 -20.22 -13.27 -13.36
CA LEU A 235 -20.52 -12.41 -14.50
C LEU A 235 -21.53 -13.10 -15.43
N PRO A 236 -22.52 -12.37 -15.96
CA PRO A 236 -23.42 -12.89 -16.99
C PRO A 236 -22.63 -13.13 -18.29
N ALA A 237 -23.28 -13.80 -19.25
CA ALA A 237 -22.74 -13.91 -20.59
C ALA A 237 -22.67 -12.53 -21.26
N LEU A 238 -21.46 -11.99 -21.38
CA LEU A 238 -21.25 -10.70 -22.03
C LEU A 238 -21.33 -10.86 -23.55
N ASN A 239 -22.39 -10.34 -24.15
CA ASN A 239 -22.61 -10.36 -25.62
C ASN A 239 -21.93 -9.14 -26.26
N LEU A 240 -20.63 -9.00 -26.06
CA LEU A 240 -19.81 -7.91 -26.59
C LEU A 240 -18.76 -8.47 -27.54
N PRO A 241 -18.25 -7.64 -28.48
CA PRO A 241 -17.19 -8.08 -29.37
C PRO A 241 -15.91 -8.41 -28.61
N ALA A 242 -15.27 -9.51 -28.98
CA ALA A 242 -13.93 -9.81 -28.50
C ALA A 242 -12.94 -8.77 -29.06
N THR A 243 -12.04 -8.29 -28.19
CA THR A 243 -11.06 -7.27 -28.55
C THR A 243 -9.62 -7.76 -28.46
N HIS A 244 -9.39 -8.88 -27.80
CA HIS A 244 -8.05 -9.44 -27.65
C HIS A 244 -8.08 -10.98 -27.66
N ASN A 245 -7.43 -11.59 -28.65
CA ASN A 245 -7.30 -13.05 -28.77
C ASN A 245 -8.62 -13.82 -28.56
N GLY A 246 -9.72 -13.33 -29.12
CA GLY A 246 -11.03 -13.96 -28.97
C GLY A 246 -11.69 -13.78 -27.61
N SER A 247 -11.17 -12.93 -26.76
CA SER A 247 -11.69 -12.65 -25.43
C SER A 247 -11.97 -11.15 -25.20
N ILE A 248 -12.68 -10.86 -24.14
CA ILE A 248 -12.93 -9.52 -23.59
C ILE A 248 -12.06 -9.35 -22.36
N PRO A 249 -11.04 -8.50 -22.38
CA PRO A 249 -10.28 -8.15 -21.18
C PRO A 249 -11.14 -7.32 -20.22
N LEU A 250 -11.20 -7.73 -18.97
CA LEU A 250 -11.83 -7.01 -17.87
C LEU A 250 -10.80 -6.66 -16.82
N ASN A 251 -11.00 -5.54 -16.14
CA ASN A 251 -10.34 -5.21 -14.91
C ASN A 251 -11.36 -5.08 -13.78
N ILE A 252 -11.11 -5.75 -12.68
CA ILE A 252 -11.97 -5.77 -11.49
C ILE A 252 -11.18 -5.20 -10.32
N ARG A 253 -11.75 -4.21 -9.65
CA ARG A 253 -11.20 -3.63 -8.44
C ARG A 253 -12.20 -3.72 -7.31
N ILE A 254 -11.74 -4.11 -6.13
CA ILE A 254 -12.51 -4.07 -4.90
C ILE A 254 -11.86 -3.03 -4.00
N LYS A 255 -12.66 -2.05 -3.59
CA LYS A 255 -12.22 -0.90 -2.81
C LYS A 255 -12.24 -1.19 -1.32
N ASP A 256 -11.33 -0.55 -0.60
CA ASP A 256 -11.39 -0.54 0.86
C ASP A 256 -12.65 0.19 1.33
N PRO A 257 -13.50 -0.43 2.15
CA PRO A 257 -14.76 0.19 2.57
C PRO A 257 -14.59 1.53 3.27
N ILE A 258 -13.60 1.67 4.14
CA ILE A 258 -13.39 2.92 4.89
C ILE A 258 -12.57 3.95 4.11
N TRP A 259 -11.82 3.51 3.10
CA TRP A 259 -11.02 4.38 2.25
C TRP A 259 -11.07 3.97 0.78
N PRO A 260 -12.13 4.31 0.05
CA PRO A 260 -12.37 3.84 -1.32
C PRO A 260 -11.34 4.29 -2.36
N ALA A 261 -10.44 5.19 -1.99
CA ALA A 261 -9.28 5.52 -2.82
C ALA A 261 -8.26 4.38 -2.89
N ARG A 262 -8.28 3.46 -1.90
CA ARG A 262 -7.43 2.28 -1.86
C ARG A 262 -8.13 1.10 -2.51
N ASP A 263 -7.41 0.37 -3.35
CA ASP A 263 -7.83 -0.94 -3.86
C ASP A 263 -7.37 -2.04 -2.90
N MET A 264 -8.29 -2.92 -2.49
CA MET A 264 -7.94 -4.17 -1.79
C MET A 264 -7.55 -5.25 -2.79
N ILE A 265 -8.19 -5.23 -3.96
CA ILE A 265 -7.83 -6.05 -5.12
C ILE A 265 -7.89 -5.19 -6.39
N ASP A 266 -6.97 -5.42 -7.29
CA ASP A 266 -6.93 -4.87 -8.64
C ASP A 266 -6.48 -5.97 -9.61
N VAL A 267 -7.43 -6.73 -10.16
CA VAL A 267 -7.16 -7.93 -10.96
C VAL A 267 -7.71 -7.80 -12.38
N SER A 268 -6.92 -8.26 -13.35
CA SER A 268 -7.30 -8.32 -14.75
C SER A 268 -7.62 -9.76 -15.16
N VAL A 269 -8.75 -9.96 -15.81
CA VAL A 269 -9.21 -11.26 -16.28
C VAL A 269 -9.69 -11.16 -17.72
N ALA A 270 -9.70 -12.27 -18.45
CA ALA A 270 -10.30 -12.34 -19.76
C ALA A 270 -11.55 -13.21 -19.70
N VAL A 271 -12.64 -12.77 -20.32
CA VAL A 271 -13.87 -13.54 -20.44
C VAL A 271 -14.17 -13.86 -21.90
N THR A 272 -14.75 -15.02 -22.14
CA THR A 272 -15.18 -15.41 -23.48
C THR A 272 -16.54 -14.78 -23.79
N PRO A 273 -16.71 -14.09 -24.93
CA PRO A 273 -18.02 -13.56 -25.32
C PRO A 273 -19.11 -14.62 -25.27
N GLY A 274 -20.27 -14.25 -24.76
CA GLY A 274 -21.43 -15.15 -24.68
C GLY A 274 -21.35 -16.26 -23.64
N GLN A 275 -20.31 -16.28 -22.79
CA GLN A 275 -20.16 -17.24 -21.70
C GLN A 275 -20.16 -16.56 -20.33
N ALA A 276 -20.97 -17.09 -19.42
CA ALA A 276 -20.91 -16.67 -18.01
C ALA A 276 -19.63 -17.17 -17.37
N ARG A 277 -19.11 -16.40 -16.39
CA ARG A 277 -17.90 -16.76 -15.67
C ARG A 277 -18.01 -16.42 -14.20
N THR A 278 -17.70 -17.37 -13.34
CA THR A 278 -17.55 -17.14 -11.91
C THR A 278 -16.07 -16.97 -11.55
N LEU A 279 -15.78 -15.94 -10.76
CA LEU A 279 -14.47 -15.65 -10.21
C LEU A 279 -14.58 -15.64 -8.69
N TRP A 280 -13.69 -16.34 -8.03
CA TRP A 280 -13.47 -16.18 -6.60
C TRP A 280 -12.29 -15.19 -6.39
N LEU A 281 -12.55 -14.15 -5.64
CA LEU A 281 -11.55 -13.15 -5.27
C LEU A 281 -11.33 -13.24 -3.75
N ASP A 282 -10.26 -13.90 -3.39
CA ASP A 282 -9.78 -13.99 -2.01
C ASP A 282 -9.25 -12.63 -1.59
N LEU A 283 -9.82 -12.07 -0.55
CA LEU A 283 -9.43 -10.76 -0.02
C LEU A 283 -8.54 -10.97 1.20
N ARG A 284 -7.80 -9.93 1.54
CA ARG A 284 -7.37 -9.83 2.93
C ARG A 284 -8.60 -9.68 3.79
N ASP A 285 -8.76 -10.58 4.73
CA ASP A 285 -9.95 -10.67 5.58
C ASP A 285 -10.38 -9.32 6.15
N ARG A 286 -11.67 -9.07 6.19
CA ARG A 286 -12.24 -7.83 6.71
C ARG A 286 -13.35 -8.06 7.71
N ILE A 287 -13.18 -7.49 8.89
CA ILE A 287 -14.31 -7.29 9.80
C ILE A 287 -15.02 -6.02 9.33
N LEU A 288 -16.08 -6.18 8.57
CA LEU A 288 -16.76 -5.07 7.95
C LEU A 288 -17.32 -4.10 8.98
N SER A 289 -17.25 -2.81 8.64
CA SER A 289 -17.94 -1.72 9.31
C SER A 289 -19.29 -1.47 8.65
N ASN A 290 -19.95 -0.36 8.98
CA ASN A 290 -21.19 0.05 8.30
C ASN A 290 -20.97 0.75 6.96
N ASP A 291 -19.73 0.83 6.50
CA ASP A 291 -19.43 1.43 5.21
C ASP A 291 -19.79 0.49 4.07
N SER A 292 -20.35 1.05 3.00
CA SER A 292 -20.68 0.30 1.81
C SER A 292 -19.44 -0.22 1.10
N LEU A 293 -19.51 -1.42 0.53
CA LEU A 293 -18.45 -1.97 -0.28
C LEU A 293 -18.60 -1.49 -1.73
N MET A 294 -17.51 -1.08 -2.32
CA MET A 294 -17.48 -0.59 -3.69
C MET A 294 -16.59 -1.46 -4.57
N LEU A 295 -17.13 -1.82 -5.73
CA LEU A 295 -16.41 -2.51 -6.78
C LEU A 295 -16.41 -1.66 -8.05
N SER A 296 -15.40 -1.84 -8.88
CA SER A 296 -15.42 -1.33 -10.24
C SER A 296 -15.05 -2.43 -11.23
N ILE A 297 -15.76 -2.49 -12.34
CA ILE A 297 -15.48 -3.39 -13.45
C ILE A 297 -15.31 -2.52 -14.71
N ALA A 298 -14.14 -2.61 -15.31
CA ALA A 298 -13.82 -1.97 -16.58
C ALA A 298 -13.67 -3.05 -17.65
N ALA A 299 -14.14 -2.77 -18.87
CA ALA A 299 -13.97 -3.68 -20.00
C ALA A 299 -13.31 -2.97 -21.18
N ALA A 300 -12.34 -3.64 -21.81
CA ALA A 300 -11.73 -3.19 -23.06
C ALA A 300 -12.57 -3.65 -24.26
N ALA A 301 -13.88 -3.37 -24.24
CA ALA A 301 -14.79 -3.74 -25.31
C ALA A 301 -15.78 -2.61 -25.63
N PRO A 302 -15.98 -2.26 -26.90
CA PRO A 302 -17.00 -1.29 -27.30
C PRO A 302 -18.40 -1.75 -26.87
N GLY A 303 -19.21 -0.79 -26.39
CA GLY A 303 -20.58 -1.07 -25.96
C GLY A 303 -20.72 -1.66 -24.56
N PHE A 304 -19.63 -1.77 -23.80
CA PHE A 304 -19.70 -2.12 -22.40
C PHE A 304 -20.30 -0.96 -21.59
N ASP A 305 -21.34 -1.26 -20.83
CA ASP A 305 -22.01 -0.32 -19.94
C ASP A 305 -22.61 -1.05 -18.71
N ALA A 306 -23.33 -0.33 -17.86
CA ALA A 306 -23.96 -0.90 -16.69
C ALA A 306 -24.97 -2.02 -17.02
N LYS A 307 -25.66 -1.93 -18.18
CA LYS A 307 -26.62 -2.95 -18.60
C LYS A 307 -25.95 -4.28 -18.95
N ALA A 308 -24.72 -4.24 -19.44
CA ALA A 308 -23.95 -5.45 -19.71
C ALA A 308 -23.68 -6.27 -18.45
N LEU A 309 -23.74 -5.64 -17.28
CA LEU A 309 -23.53 -6.28 -15.99
C LEU A 309 -24.83 -6.64 -15.26
N ASP A 310 -26.01 -6.34 -15.84
CA ASP A 310 -27.29 -6.73 -15.24
C ASP A 310 -27.34 -8.25 -15.05
N GLY A 311 -27.73 -8.66 -13.83
CA GLY A 311 -27.76 -10.06 -13.45
C GLY A 311 -26.44 -10.60 -12.89
N THR A 312 -25.36 -9.80 -12.84
CA THR A 312 -24.14 -10.21 -12.11
C THR A 312 -24.50 -10.56 -10.68
N GLN A 313 -24.06 -11.74 -10.23
CA GLN A 313 -24.22 -12.15 -8.85
C GLN A 313 -22.95 -11.84 -8.07
N LEU A 314 -23.09 -11.17 -6.94
CA LEU A 314 -22.03 -10.95 -5.98
C LEU A 314 -22.36 -11.78 -4.74
N GLN A 315 -21.46 -12.67 -4.36
CA GLN A 315 -21.60 -13.49 -3.18
C GLN A 315 -20.44 -13.17 -2.22
N LEU A 316 -20.76 -12.53 -1.11
CA LEU A 316 -19.83 -12.28 -0.04
C LEU A 316 -19.75 -13.53 0.83
N VAL A 317 -18.57 -14.07 0.99
CA VAL A 317 -18.31 -15.28 1.78
C VAL A 317 -17.59 -14.89 3.06
N PHE A 318 -18.05 -15.39 4.18
CA PHE A 318 -17.54 -15.07 5.49
C PHE A 318 -16.90 -16.29 6.15
N LYS A 319 -15.85 -16.05 6.92
CA LYS A 319 -15.20 -17.03 7.79
C LYS A 319 -15.32 -16.61 9.26
N PRO A 320 -15.07 -17.52 10.21
CA PRO A 320 -15.14 -17.20 11.63
C PRO A 320 -14.32 -15.97 11.99
N ARG A 321 -14.89 -15.06 12.76
CA ARG A 321 -14.25 -13.80 13.15
C ARG A 321 -12.84 -13.99 13.73
N ALA A 322 -12.63 -15.04 14.54
CA ALA A 322 -11.34 -15.31 15.15
C ALA A 322 -10.21 -15.62 14.15
N GLU A 323 -10.57 -16.11 12.96
CA GLU A 323 -9.63 -16.36 11.88
C GLU A 323 -9.36 -15.06 11.09
N ALA A 324 -10.42 -14.32 10.77
CA ALA A 324 -10.35 -13.10 9.98
C ALA A 324 -9.69 -11.92 10.69
N ILE A 325 -9.75 -11.85 12.01
CA ILE A 325 -9.17 -10.77 12.81
C ILE A 325 -7.70 -10.55 12.51
N LYS A 326 -6.93 -11.61 12.34
CA LYS A 326 -5.47 -11.53 12.19
C LYS A 326 -5.06 -10.73 10.96
N GLU A 327 -5.64 -11.04 9.82
CA GLU A 327 -5.33 -10.35 8.56
C GLU A 327 -5.87 -8.92 8.58
N HIS A 328 -7.07 -8.72 9.09
CA HIS A 328 -7.65 -7.39 9.23
C HIS A 328 -6.75 -6.46 10.05
N VAL A 329 -6.33 -6.92 11.24
CA VAL A 329 -5.48 -6.16 12.16
C VAL A 329 -4.11 -5.89 11.53
N ALA A 330 -3.49 -6.90 10.94
CA ALA A 330 -2.19 -6.76 10.30
C ALA A 330 -2.21 -5.74 9.16
N ASP A 331 -3.22 -5.81 8.29
CA ASP A 331 -3.36 -4.89 7.18
C ASP A 331 -3.65 -3.46 7.64
N ARG A 332 -4.60 -3.28 8.58
CA ARG A 332 -4.90 -1.95 9.14
C ARG A 332 -3.69 -1.34 9.84
N PHE A 333 -2.99 -2.12 10.62
CA PHE A 333 -1.80 -1.62 11.32
C PHE A 333 -0.69 -1.23 10.35
N ASN A 334 -0.51 -1.94 9.24
CA ASN A 334 0.42 -1.51 8.20
C ASN A 334 0.00 -0.17 7.59
N GLN A 335 -1.30 0.04 7.32
CA GLN A 335 -1.79 1.35 6.84
C GLN A 335 -1.57 2.45 7.87
N VAL A 336 -1.80 2.16 9.15
CA VAL A 336 -1.54 3.11 10.24
C VAL A 336 -0.08 3.54 10.25
N LYS A 337 0.85 2.59 10.26
CA LYS A 337 2.29 2.90 10.28
C LYS A 337 2.72 3.74 9.08
N ASP A 338 2.27 3.32 7.91
CA ASP A 338 2.64 3.96 6.65
C ASP A 338 2.10 5.41 6.57
N ASN A 339 0.84 5.60 6.93
CA ASN A 339 0.22 6.92 6.91
C ASN A 339 0.72 7.83 8.05
N TRP A 340 1.00 7.26 9.22
CA TRP A 340 1.56 8.01 10.33
C TRP A 340 2.99 8.46 10.01
N GLY A 341 3.84 7.58 9.51
CA GLY A 341 5.19 7.92 9.10
C GLY A 341 5.22 9.10 8.13
N PHE A 342 4.35 9.08 7.11
CA PHE A 342 4.23 10.19 6.18
C PHE A 342 3.64 11.46 6.81
N LEU A 343 2.70 11.35 7.74
CA LEU A 343 2.06 12.51 8.38
C LEU A 343 3.02 13.28 9.28
N VAL A 344 3.92 12.59 9.98
CA VAL A 344 4.86 13.21 10.94
C VAL A 344 6.11 13.76 10.28
N GLU A 345 6.38 13.35 9.05
CA GLU A 345 7.47 13.87 8.25
C GLU A 345 7.26 15.34 7.89
N GLU A 346 8.33 16.03 7.56
CA GLU A 346 8.39 17.47 7.36
C GLU A 346 7.71 17.99 6.09
N HIS A 347 6.50 17.55 5.81
CA HIS A 347 5.79 17.92 4.60
C HIS A 347 4.67 18.92 4.81
N THR A 348 4.79 20.06 4.19
CA THR A 348 3.67 20.93 3.90
C THR A 348 2.98 20.45 2.62
N THR A 349 2.08 19.52 2.68
CA THR A 349 1.29 19.15 1.52
C THR A 349 -0.13 19.68 1.64
N SER A 350 -0.72 20.09 0.52
CA SER A 350 -2.14 20.42 0.43
C SER A 350 -3.04 19.21 0.80
N LYS A 351 -2.49 18.01 0.82
CA LYS A 351 -3.16 16.75 1.13
C LYS A 351 -3.04 16.34 2.60
N ARG A 352 -2.32 17.10 3.43
CA ARG A 352 -2.07 16.73 4.84
C ARG A 352 -3.34 16.44 5.64
N GLN A 353 -4.37 17.26 5.49
CA GLN A 353 -5.66 17.02 6.15
C GLN A 353 -6.34 15.74 5.67
N LEU A 354 -6.23 15.42 4.40
CA LEU A 354 -6.78 14.19 3.83
C LEU A 354 -6.05 12.97 4.37
N LEU A 355 -4.74 13.04 4.46
CA LEU A 355 -3.90 11.99 5.04
C LEU A 355 -4.22 11.80 6.53
N TYR A 356 -4.38 12.89 7.29
CA TYR A 356 -4.79 12.83 8.69
C TYR A 356 -6.13 12.10 8.85
N LYS A 357 -7.14 12.46 8.05
CA LYS A 357 -8.45 11.78 8.07
C LYS A 357 -8.34 10.30 7.74
N ARG A 358 -7.46 9.94 6.81
CA ARG A 358 -7.21 8.56 6.47
C ARG A 358 -6.57 7.80 7.62
N LEU A 359 -5.54 8.38 8.24
CA LEU A 359 -4.87 7.79 9.40
C LEU A 359 -5.84 7.59 10.56
N ASP A 360 -6.67 8.61 10.86
CA ASP A 360 -7.69 8.54 11.90
C ASP A 360 -8.71 7.42 11.63
N ALA A 361 -9.16 7.28 10.38
CA ALA A 361 -10.06 6.20 9.97
C ALA A 361 -9.40 4.81 10.10
N ASP A 362 -8.15 4.67 9.68
CA ASP A 362 -7.41 3.40 9.78
C ASP A 362 -7.19 2.99 11.25
N ILE A 363 -6.80 3.93 12.12
CA ILE A 363 -6.62 3.66 13.57
C ILE A 363 -7.95 3.33 14.23
N THR A 364 -8.99 4.07 13.90
CA THR A 364 -10.34 3.84 14.46
C THR A 364 -10.85 2.46 14.08
N ASP A 365 -10.67 2.04 12.83
CA ASP A 365 -11.07 0.71 12.38
C ASP A 365 -10.21 -0.40 13.01
N LEU A 366 -8.89 -0.18 13.14
CA LEU A 366 -8.00 -1.07 13.86
C LEU A 366 -8.47 -1.31 15.30
N LEU A 367 -8.71 -0.24 16.05
CA LEU A 367 -9.09 -0.31 17.46
C LEU A 367 -10.54 -0.76 17.66
N ARG A 368 -11.41 -0.59 16.67
CA ARG A 368 -12.75 -1.21 16.67
C ARG A 368 -12.67 -2.73 16.67
N VAL A 369 -11.70 -3.29 15.96
CA VAL A 369 -11.54 -4.74 15.80
C VAL A 369 -10.66 -5.35 16.89
N ASP A 370 -9.59 -4.67 17.26
CA ASP A 370 -8.66 -5.04 18.35
C ASP A 370 -8.46 -3.85 19.29
N PRO A 371 -9.36 -3.65 20.26
CA PRO A 371 -9.30 -2.52 21.19
C PRO A 371 -8.03 -2.48 22.05
N ASP A 372 -7.39 -3.63 22.26
CA ASP A 372 -6.20 -3.76 23.09
C ASP A 372 -4.89 -3.77 22.27
N HIS A 373 -4.94 -3.43 21.00
CA HIS A 373 -3.76 -3.36 20.15
C HIS A 373 -2.78 -2.29 20.66
N ALA A 374 -1.72 -2.73 21.34
CA ALA A 374 -0.84 -1.86 22.11
C ALA A 374 -0.23 -0.71 21.27
N LEU A 375 0.35 -1.01 20.11
CA LEU A 375 0.92 0.01 19.23
C LEU A 375 -0.16 0.87 18.58
N GLY A 376 -1.29 0.31 18.17
CA GLY A 376 -2.42 1.08 17.63
C GLY A 376 -2.92 2.13 18.61
N ARG A 377 -2.99 1.80 19.90
CA ARG A 377 -3.35 2.76 20.97
C ARG A 377 -2.30 3.85 21.14
N GLN A 378 -1.02 3.53 20.97
CA GLN A 378 0.04 4.55 21.01
C GLN A 378 -0.09 5.53 19.84
N TYR A 379 -0.26 5.04 18.62
CA TYR A 379 -0.48 5.90 17.44
C TYR A 379 -1.75 6.76 17.59
N TRP A 380 -2.83 6.16 18.09
CA TRP A 380 -4.08 6.89 18.33
C TRP A 380 -3.91 8.01 19.36
N ASN A 381 -3.17 7.73 20.42
CA ASN A 381 -2.87 8.74 21.45
C ASN A 381 -1.99 9.87 20.90
N ASP A 382 -1.05 9.55 20.01
CA ASP A 382 -0.14 10.52 19.42
C ASP A 382 -0.86 11.51 18.49
N ILE A 383 -1.79 11.04 17.67
CA ILE A 383 -2.52 11.88 16.73
C ILE A 383 -3.74 12.59 17.35
N SER A 384 -4.25 12.14 18.47
CA SER A 384 -5.46 12.68 19.08
C SER A 384 -5.15 13.65 20.20
N TYR A 385 -5.35 14.93 19.94
CA TYR A 385 -5.19 15.97 20.95
C TYR A 385 -6.02 15.74 22.24
N ALA A 386 -7.20 15.14 22.09
CA ALA A 386 -8.06 14.83 23.23
C ALA A 386 -7.54 13.70 24.13
N ASN A 387 -6.63 12.89 23.60
CA ASN A 387 -6.18 11.65 24.23
C ASN A 387 -4.68 11.64 24.56
N GLN A 388 -3.96 12.70 24.22
CA GLN A 388 -2.53 12.81 24.55
C GLN A 388 -2.33 12.64 26.05
N GLY A 389 -1.46 11.71 26.42
CA GLY A 389 -1.17 11.43 27.83
C GLY A 389 -2.19 10.56 28.56
N THR A 390 -3.25 10.11 27.91
CA THR A 390 -4.26 9.23 28.54
C THR A 390 -3.88 7.76 28.56
N LEU A 391 -2.97 7.32 27.69
CA LEU A 391 -2.46 5.96 27.75
C LEU A 391 -1.49 5.84 28.92
N PRO A 392 -1.66 4.81 29.76
CA PRO A 392 -0.69 4.54 30.79
C PRO A 392 0.62 4.15 30.12
N VAL A 393 1.64 4.98 30.32
CA VAL A 393 3.01 4.59 30.02
C VAL A 393 3.48 3.74 31.19
N ASP A 394 3.90 2.52 30.90
CA ASP A 394 4.50 1.65 31.93
C ASP A 394 5.87 2.21 32.32
N MET A 395 5.81 3.11 33.30
CA MET A 395 6.99 3.78 33.82
C MET A 395 7.62 2.92 34.90
N PRO A 396 8.86 2.46 34.71
CA PRO A 396 9.53 1.67 35.74
C PRO A 396 9.71 2.52 37.00
N SER A 397 9.54 1.91 38.17
CA SER A 397 9.73 2.59 39.45
C SER A 397 11.21 2.89 39.71
N VAL A 398 11.51 4.10 40.16
CA VAL A 398 12.87 4.47 40.57
C VAL A 398 13.26 3.69 41.82
N PRO A 399 14.40 2.95 41.84
CA PRO A 399 14.87 2.26 43.03
C PRO A 399 15.17 3.24 44.17
N LYS A 400 14.94 2.83 45.43
CA LYS A 400 15.01 3.69 46.62
C LYS A 400 16.35 4.44 46.80
N ASP A 401 17.46 3.81 46.43
CA ASP A 401 18.81 4.30 46.68
C ASP A 401 19.48 4.89 45.43
N VAL A 402 18.67 5.13 44.37
CA VAL A 402 19.16 5.71 43.14
C VAL A 402 18.56 7.11 42.93
N PRO A 403 19.39 8.14 42.65
CA PRO A 403 18.86 9.44 42.27
C PRO A 403 17.97 9.34 41.05
N ALA A 404 16.77 9.92 41.11
CA ALA A 404 15.78 9.81 40.05
C ALA A 404 16.31 10.28 38.67
N TRP A 405 17.10 11.39 38.67
CA TRP A 405 17.71 11.89 37.45
C TRP A 405 18.66 10.88 36.78
N ALA A 406 19.48 10.18 37.58
CA ALA A 406 20.41 9.20 37.05
C ALA A 406 19.71 7.98 36.52
N PHE A 407 18.63 7.54 37.20
CA PHE A 407 17.78 6.47 36.71
C PHE A 407 17.13 6.81 35.37
N TRP A 408 16.52 7.99 35.25
CA TRP A 408 15.85 8.39 34.02
C TRP A 408 16.84 8.61 32.88
N GLN A 409 17.99 9.19 33.13
CA GLN A 409 19.05 9.34 32.13
C GLN A 409 19.48 7.97 31.57
N LEU A 410 19.62 6.97 32.45
CA LEU A 410 19.96 5.62 32.02
C LEU A 410 18.82 4.98 31.17
N GLN A 411 17.55 5.21 31.55
CA GLN A 411 16.42 4.72 30.77
C GLN A 411 16.38 5.36 29.38
N ASP A 412 16.62 6.64 29.29
CA ASP A 412 16.68 7.38 28.04
C ASP A 412 17.82 6.89 27.13
N LEU A 413 19.03 6.76 27.68
CA LEU A 413 20.15 6.17 26.95
C LEU A 413 19.86 4.73 26.47
N ASN A 414 19.19 3.92 27.27
CA ASN A 414 18.80 2.57 26.86
C ASN A 414 17.74 2.59 25.76
N ALA A 415 16.81 3.53 25.80
CA ALA A 415 15.82 3.71 24.74
C ALA A 415 16.47 4.13 23.42
N THR A 416 17.35 5.13 23.49
CA THR A 416 18.15 5.61 22.36
C THR A 416 19.03 4.49 21.78
N ARG A 417 19.70 3.73 22.63
CA ARG A 417 20.47 2.55 22.21
C ARG A 417 19.63 1.55 21.43
N ARG A 418 18.44 1.18 21.95
CA ARG A 418 17.54 0.24 21.25
C ARG A 418 17.11 0.78 19.91
N TYR A 419 16.77 2.06 19.82
CA TYR A 419 16.39 2.73 18.59
C TYR A 419 17.50 2.67 17.54
N ILE A 420 18.72 3.09 17.90
CA ILE A 420 19.87 3.11 17.00
C ILE A 420 20.22 1.69 16.54
N ARG A 421 20.30 0.75 17.47
CA ARG A 421 20.59 -0.66 17.12
C ARG A 421 19.57 -1.23 16.15
N TRP A 422 18.29 -0.91 16.34
CA TRP A 422 17.25 -1.35 15.42
C TRP A 422 17.48 -0.82 14.00
N TRP A 423 17.84 0.44 13.85
CA TRP A 423 18.16 1.02 12.56
C TRP A 423 19.35 0.31 11.91
N ILE A 424 20.44 0.14 12.64
CA ILE A 424 21.65 -0.51 12.13
C ILE A 424 21.39 -1.98 11.77
N GLU A 425 20.77 -2.73 12.68
CA GLU A 425 20.61 -4.19 12.53
C GLU A 425 19.48 -4.57 11.55
N GLN A 426 18.45 -3.72 11.40
CA GLN A 426 17.26 -4.05 10.63
C GLN A 426 17.11 -3.25 9.34
N ARG A 427 17.80 -2.12 9.20
CA ARG A 427 17.59 -1.17 8.11
C ARG A 427 18.82 -0.86 7.29
N GLN A 428 19.98 -0.76 7.90
CA GLN A 428 21.20 -0.51 7.17
C GLN A 428 21.53 -1.68 6.22
N VAL A 429 21.68 -1.38 4.94
CA VAL A 429 22.08 -2.40 3.97
C VAL A 429 23.58 -2.66 4.05
N PRO A 430 24.08 -3.81 3.53
CA PRO A 430 25.47 -4.21 3.70
C PRO A 430 26.53 -3.21 3.22
N TYR A 431 26.18 -2.31 2.31
CA TYR A 431 27.10 -1.26 1.83
C TYR A 431 26.94 0.08 2.56
N GLY A 432 26.12 0.16 3.60
CA GLY A 432 26.09 1.28 4.53
C GLY A 432 24.93 2.26 4.43
N ASP A 433 24.16 2.20 3.37
CA ASP A 433 23.03 3.09 3.08
C ASP A 433 21.79 2.68 3.93
N PHE A 434 20.95 3.65 4.33
CA PHE A 434 19.65 3.42 4.96
C PHE A 434 18.47 3.69 3.99
N GLY A 435 18.71 4.37 2.86
CA GLY A 435 17.72 4.64 1.83
C GLY A 435 17.66 6.09 1.36
N GLY A 436 18.02 7.04 2.19
CA GLY A 436 17.96 8.48 1.91
C GLY A 436 19.29 9.10 1.44
N GLY A 437 20.36 8.35 1.48
CA GLY A 437 21.69 8.81 1.02
C GLY A 437 22.25 9.93 1.88
N ILE A 438 22.72 11.01 1.25
CA ILE A 438 23.36 12.11 1.99
C ILE A 438 22.35 13.01 2.69
N SER A 439 21.08 13.03 2.23
CA SER A 439 20.04 13.85 2.83
C SER A 439 19.47 13.14 4.08
N ASP A 440 18.43 12.36 3.91
CA ASP A 440 17.66 11.77 5.03
C ASP A 440 18.50 10.83 5.92
N ASP A 441 19.44 10.09 5.35
CA ASP A 441 20.31 9.21 6.14
C ASP A 441 21.30 10.01 7.01
N SER A 442 21.81 11.13 6.51
CA SER A 442 22.70 12.00 7.27
C SER A 442 21.95 12.67 8.42
N ASP A 443 20.70 13.07 8.18
CA ASP A 443 19.83 13.63 9.22
C ASP A 443 19.55 12.59 10.31
N LEU A 444 19.21 11.37 9.93
CA LEU A 444 18.98 10.27 10.87
C LEU A 444 20.15 10.04 11.82
N VAL A 445 21.39 10.12 11.32
CA VAL A 445 22.58 9.74 12.10
C VAL A 445 23.32 10.93 12.71
N GLN A 446 22.94 12.16 12.42
CA GLN A 446 23.71 13.35 12.82
C GLN A 446 23.97 13.46 14.33
N GLN A 447 23.11 12.90 15.17
CA GLN A 447 23.24 12.92 16.62
C GLN A 447 23.95 11.68 17.20
N TRP A 448 24.15 10.64 16.41
CA TRP A 448 24.75 9.38 16.88
C TRP A 448 26.18 9.54 17.39
N PRO A 449 27.03 10.45 16.84
CA PRO A 449 28.35 10.71 17.41
C PRO A 449 28.31 11.14 18.87
N GLY A 450 27.35 11.98 19.25
CA GLY A 450 27.17 12.38 20.65
C GLY A 450 26.84 11.17 21.55
N VAL A 451 26.01 10.27 21.06
CA VAL A 451 25.65 9.04 21.77
C VAL A 451 26.84 8.09 21.90
N ALA A 452 27.67 7.97 20.84
CA ALA A 452 28.92 7.21 20.88
C ALA A 452 29.91 7.77 21.92
N LEU A 453 30.03 9.11 22.01
CA LEU A 453 30.86 9.79 23.00
C LEU A 453 30.38 9.59 24.45
N MET A 454 29.09 9.33 24.65
CA MET A 454 28.55 8.89 25.94
C MET A 454 28.86 7.44 26.29
N GLY A 455 29.56 6.71 25.42
CA GLY A 455 29.92 5.31 25.63
C GLY A 455 28.85 4.30 25.25
N VAL A 456 27.84 4.69 24.47
CA VAL A 456 26.80 3.80 24.00
C VAL A 456 27.21 3.17 22.67
N ASP A 457 27.54 1.91 22.69
CA ASP A 457 27.95 1.10 21.52
C ASP A 457 28.87 1.85 20.52
N PRO A 458 29.95 2.54 20.97
CA PRO A 458 30.73 3.48 20.15
C PRO A 458 31.31 2.84 18.88
N ASP A 459 31.78 1.60 18.96
CA ASP A 459 32.37 0.91 17.83
C ASP A 459 31.31 0.59 16.75
N MET A 460 30.11 0.17 17.17
CA MET A 460 29.00 -0.09 16.26
C MET A 460 28.52 1.18 15.55
N LEU A 461 28.33 2.26 16.30
CA LEU A 461 27.88 3.54 15.76
C LEU A 461 28.92 4.09 14.78
N ASN A 462 30.18 4.07 15.16
CA ASN A 462 31.25 4.54 14.30
C ASN A 462 31.36 3.74 13.00
N ALA A 463 31.28 2.41 13.09
CA ALA A 463 31.32 1.54 11.91
C ALA A 463 30.13 1.79 10.97
N SER A 464 28.94 1.97 11.54
CA SER A 464 27.72 2.29 10.77
C SER A 464 27.84 3.63 10.04
N MET A 465 28.25 4.68 10.71
CA MET A 465 28.40 6.01 10.12
C MET A 465 29.52 6.07 9.07
N LEU A 466 30.62 5.36 9.29
CA LEU A 466 31.69 5.23 8.28
C LEU A 466 31.19 4.53 7.03
N ALA A 467 30.39 3.45 7.20
CA ALA A 467 29.79 2.74 6.08
C ALA A 467 28.83 3.62 5.29
N LEU A 468 28.02 4.44 5.98
CA LEU A 468 27.13 5.41 5.33
C LEU A 468 27.92 6.47 4.55
N SER A 469 28.94 7.06 5.15
CA SER A 469 29.80 8.05 4.47
C SER A 469 30.44 7.45 3.22
N ASP A 470 30.97 6.23 3.31
CA ASP A 470 31.56 5.53 2.20
C ASP A 470 30.52 5.19 1.09
N ALA A 471 29.32 4.84 1.46
CA ALA A 471 28.21 4.67 0.53
C ALA A 471 27.89 5.95 -0.24
N ASN A 472 27.81 7.09 0.45
CA ASN A 472 27.55 8.39 -0.15
C ASN A 472 28.64 8.78 -1.16
N TYR A 473 29.92 8.54 -0.85
CA TYR A 473 31.01 8.76 -1.79
C TYR A 473 30.94 7.84 -2.99
N ARG A 474 30.72 6.55 -2.79
CA ARG A 474 30.59 5.55 -3.88
C ARG A 474 29.37 5.81 -4.75
N ASN A 475 28.30 6.32 -4.18
CA ASN A 475 27.08 6.69 -4.90
C ASN A 475 27.24 7.99 -5.72
N GLY A 476 28.37 8.68 -5.57
CA GLY A 476 28.68 9.91 -6.31
C GLY A 476 27.97 11.15 -5.77
N MET A 477 27.45 11.11 -4.53
CA MET A 477 26.86 12.27 -3.87
C MET A 477 27.91 13.29 -3.43
N PHE A 478 29.16 12.86 -3.35
CA PHE A 478 30.34 13.72 -3.17
C PHE A 478 31.37 13.52 -4.28
N THR A 479 31.95 14.61 -4.75
CA THR A 479 33.08 14.59 -5.66
C THR A 479 34.12 15.57 -5.16
N ASN A 480 35.34 15.07 -4.89
CA ASN A 480 36.42 15.91 -4.35
C ASN A 480 36.04 16.67 -3.06
N GLY A 481 35.24 16.06 -2.20
CA GLY A 481 34.77 16.69 -0.96
C GLY A 481 33.63 17.68 -1.11
N LEU A 482 33.08 17.83 -2.32
CA LEU A 482 31.93 18.70 -2.59
C LEU A 482 30.70 17.87 -2.90
N SER A 483 29.55 18.28 -2.36
CA SER A 483 28.26 17.66 -2.70
C SER A 483 27.95 17.89 -4.17
N THR A 484 27.42 16.87 -4.82
CA THR A 484 26.93 16.91 -6.20
C THR A 484 25.42 17.08 -6.27
N ILE A 485 24.74 17.22 -5.14
CA ILE A 485 23.29 17.42 -5.05
C ILE A 485 23.03 18.91 -5.24
N GLU A 486 22.16 19.23 -6.22
CA GLU A 486 21.94 20.61 -6.65
C GLU A 486 20.75 21.31 -5.98
N THR A 487 19.86 20.57 -5.33
CA THR A 487 18.53 21.07 -4.98
C THR A 487 18.15 20.98 -3.53
N ASP A 488 18.90 20.25 -2.71
CA ASP A 488 18.67 20.12 -1.28
C ASP A 488 19.88 20.62 -0.51
N GLU A 489 20.08 21.93 -0.53
CA GLU A 489 21.27 22.55 0.07
C GLU A 489 21.32 22.35 1.58
N LEU A 490 20.19 22.44 2.27
CA LEU A 490 20.11 22.29 3.72
C LEU A 490 20.57 20.89 4.14
N HIS A 491 19.89 19.87 3.67
CA HIS A 491 20.15 18.48 4.07
C HIS A 491 21.51 17.99 3.54
N ALA A 492 21.84 18.28 2.28
CA ALA A 492 23.09 17.82 1.69
C ALA A 492 24.33 18.45 2.31
N TYR A 493 24.30 19.75 2.60
CA TYR A 493 25.46 20.45 3.11
C TYR A 493 25.51 20.44 4.62
N GLU A 494 24.44 20.80 5.31
CA GLU A 494 24.48 20.89 6.78
C GLU A 494 24.64 19.50 7.41
N GLU A 495 23.81 18.57 7.05
CA GLU A 495 23.77 17.24 7.66
C GLU A 495 24.94 16.37 7.18
N GLY A 496 25.26 16.42 5.90
CA GLY A 496 26.42 15.74 5.35
C GLY A 496 27.75 16.25 5.91
N ILE A 497 27.90 17.56 6.13
CA ILE A 497 29.04 18.14 6.80
C ILE A 497 29.07 17.72 8.26
N ASN A 498 27.94 17.73 8.94
CA ASN A 498 27.83 17.32 10.34
C ASN A 498 28.25 15.87 10.52
N LEU A 499 27.81 14.96 9.67
CA LEU A 499 28.22 13.57 9.68
C LEU A 499 29.75 13.43 9.50
N ASN A 500 30.31 14.07 8.50
CA ASN A 500 31.76 13.99 8.23
C ASN A 500 32.60 14.62 9.35
N SER A 501 32.16 15.74 9.90
CA SER A 501 32.84 16.38 11.03
C SER A 501 32.79 15.51 12.28
N ALA A 502 31.66 14.88 12.55
CA ALA A 502 31.50 13.97 13.67
C ALA A 502 32.36 12.71 13.54
N LEU A 503 32.50 12.17 12.34
CA LEU A 503 33.40 11.05 12.07
C LEU A 503 34.85 11.40 12.33
N LEU A 504 35.28 12.65 12.08
CA LEU A 504 36.63 13.11 12.44
C LEU A 504 36.85 13.05 13.94
N TYR A 505 35.88 13.45 14.76
CA TYR A 505 36.00 13.37 16.22
C TYR A 505 36.08 11.94 16.75
N LEU A 506 35.36 11.01 16.13
CA LEU A 506 35.36 9.62 16.57
C LEU A 506 36.57 8.83 16.12
N ASN A 507 37.27 9.26 15.05
CA ASN A 507 38.37 8.52 14.42
C ASN A 507 39.72 9.25 14.50
N TRP A 508 39.81 10.31 15.29
CA TRP A 508 41.04 11.06 15.49
C TRP A 508 42.02 10.35 16.40
#